data_6fb3ed2fb988c2fb842e5fd19bd37060
#
_entry.id   6fb3ed2fb988c2fb842e5fd19bd37060
#
_cell.length_a   1.000
_cell.length_b   1.000
_cell.length_c   1.000
_cell.angle_alpha   90.00
_cell.angle_beta   90.00
_cell.angle_gamma   90.00
#
_symmetry.space_group_name_H-M   'P 1'
#
loop_
_entity.id
_entity.type
_entity.pdbx_description
1 polymer ?
#
loop_
_entity_poly.entity_id
_entity_poly.type
_entity_poly.pdbx_seq_one_letter_code
_entity_poly.pdbx_strand_id
1 'polypeptide(L)'
;MWIEICLGAVALSTLFYFYMTKNFDYWTKRGVYQLKPSFPFGSMKALFLQNEHMNDTMLRHAKEAKGLPFYGAYFLRAPFFFLTDADMIKQITIKDFDNFVDKNPSNFAALKKSNQMADKILMEQMTSAEGDRWKSIRATFTPIFTSGKMKAMMVYVQETCKRLTDALDELAEKNEEFELKELLGKYSMDTIASCAFGVDSQAFKNKDSKFVNYASRIFQNNFSDAVKLLLCMIPFDIGVYIMRAFNIAFWKKDEAEFFYNVILDSLKQRRESKVRRNDLIDLMVDAVKGEIGNDQDHNTNQFEKVSNKLHIHLKPLFYSLSSNS
;
A
#
# COMPACT_ATOMS: atom_id res chain seq x y z
N MET A 1 -7.93 -14.65 -46.13
CA MET A 1 -7.98 -13.55 -45.16
C MET A 1 -8.81 -13.89 -43.91
N TRP A 2 -10.16 -14.09 -43.97
CA TRP A 2 -10.98 -14.42 -42.77
C TRP A 2 -10.58 -15.75 -42.11
N ILE A 3 -10.29 -16.80 -42.90
CA ILE A 3 -9.87 -18.12 -42.40
C ILE A 3 -8.53 -18.01 -41.67
N GLU A 4 -7.59 -17.27 -42.19
CA GLU A 4 -6.27 -17.05 -41.58
C GLU A 4 -6.40 -16.28 -40.26
N ILE A 5 -7.27 -15.27 -40.20
CA ILE A 5 -7.57 -14.51 -38.95
C ILE A 5 -8.20 -15.45 -37.92
N CYS A 6 -9.17 -16.30 -38.33
CA CYS A 6 -9.80 -17.27 -37.44
C CYS A 6 -8.79 -18.31 -36.92
N LEU A 7 -7.94 -18.84 -37.80
CA LEU A 7 -6.88 -19.78 -37.38
C LEU A 7 -5.87 -19.12 -36.44
N GLY A 8 -5.48 -17.89 -36.71
CA GLY A 8 -4.62 -17.11 -35.82
C GLY A 8 -5.26 -16.87 -34.45
N ALA A 9 -6.55 -16.51 -34.41
CA ALA A 9 -7.28 -16.32 -33.16
C ALA A 9 -7.40 -17.63 -32.36
N VAL A 10 -7.70 -18.75 -33.01
CA VAL A 10 -7.74 -20.08 -32.36
C VAL A 10 -6.35 -20.46 -31.80
N ALA A 11 -5.29 -20.26 -32.58
CA ALA A 11 -3.94 -20.55 -32.14
C ALA A 11 -3.55 -19.70 -30.92
N LEU A 12 -3.82 -18.40 -30.93
CA LEU A 12 -3.56 -17.49 -29.82
C LEU A 12 -4.36 -17.87 -28.57
N SER A 13 -5.65 -18.18 -28.72
CA SER A 13 -6.51 -18.62 -27.62
C SER A 13 -6.02 -19.93 -27.01
N THR A 14 -5.57 -20.86 -27.82
CA THR A 14 -5.01 -22.15 -27.40
C THR A 14 -3.70 -21.93 -26.64
N LEU A 15 -2.79 -21.11 -27.17
CA LEU A 15 -1.55 -20.74 -26.50
C LEU A 15 -1.81 -20.04 -25.16
N PHE A 16 -2.77 -19.12 -25.12
CA PHE A 16 -3.17 -18.44 -23.90
C PHE A 16 -3.74 -19.42 -22.86
N TYR A 17 -4.57 -20.34 -23.27
CA TYR A 17 -5.12 -21.38 -22.39
C TYR A 17 -3.98 -22.24 -21.78
N PHE A 18 -3.08 -22.78 -22.60
CA PHE A 18 -1.94 -23.56 -22.12
C PHE A 18 -1.03 -22.74 -21.23
N TYR A 19 -0.77 -21.47 -21.59
CA TYR A 19 0.04 -20.57 -20.76
C TYR A 19 -0.58 -20.37 -19.36
N MET A 20 -1.88 -20.14 -19.28
CA MET A 20 -2.57 -19.89 -18.03
C MET A 20 -2.70 -21.14 -17.16
N THR A 21 -2.86 -22.32 -17.76
CA THR A 21 -3.13 -23.57 -17.03
C THR A 21 -1.87 -24.38 -16.72
N LYS A 22 -0.74 -24.08 -17.36
CA LYS A 22 0.53 -24.83 -17.24
C LYS A 22 0.95 -25.16 -15.80
N ASN A 23 0.66 -24.27 -14.85
CA ASN A 23 1.08 -24.42 -13.46
C ASN A 23 -0.01 -24.99 -12.55
N PHE A 24 -1.20 -25.35 -13.06
CA PHE A 24 -2.33 -25.77 -12.24
C PHE A 24 -2.16 -27.14 -11.57
N ASP A 25 -1.08 -27.82 -11.83
CA ASP A 25 -0.64 -29.06 -11.19
C ASP A 25 0.58 -28.89 -10.26
N TYR A 26 1.02 -27.64 -10.05
CA TYR A 26 2.22 -27.34 -9.26
C TYR A 26 2.19 -27.92 -7.85
N TRP A 27 1.07 -27.78 -7.15
CA TRP A 27 0.90 -28.26 -5.79
C TRP A 27 0.66 -29.76 -5.74
N THR A 28 -0.15 -30.30 -6.65
CA THR A 28 -0.41 -31.74 -6.75
C THR A 28 0.86 -32.52 -6.99
N LYS A 29 1.74 -32.04 -7.87
CA LYS A 29 3.07 -32.64 -8.13
C LYS A 29 3.97 -32.66 -6.90
N ARG A 30 3.70 -31.83 -5.90
CA ARG A 30 4.44 -31.76 -4.63
C ARG A 30 3.74 -32.43 -3.46
N GLY A 31 2.66 -33.17 -3.73
CA GLY A 31 1.87 -33.86 -2.70
C GLY A 31 1.08 -32.90 -1.77
N VAL A 32 0.94 -31.63 -2.16
CA VAL A 32 0.19 -30.63 -1.39
C VAL A 32 -1.26 -30.60 -1.87
N TYR A 33 -2.19 -30.66 -0.92
CA TYR A 33 -3.61 -30.43 -1.23
C TYR A 33 -3.79 -29.06 -1.85
N GLN A 34 -4.52 -28.99 -2.95
CA GLN A 34 -4.79 -27.74 -3.63
C GLN A 34 -6.28 -27.52 -3.89
N LEU A 35 -6.69 -26.27 -3.82
CA LEU A 35 -7.99 -25.84 -4.28
C LEU A 35 -8.07 -25.94 -5.80
N LYS A 36 -9.20 -26.41 -6.31
CA LYS A 36 -9.40 -26.59 -7.75
C LYS A 36 -9.31 -25.25 -8.50
N PRO A 37 -8.31 -25.07 -9.37
CA PRO A 37 -8.20 -23.85 -10.14
C PRO A 37 -9.22 -23.77 -11.26
N SER A 38 -9.67 -22.55 -11.57
CA SER A 38 -10.59 -22.23 -12.66
C SER A 38 -9.90 -21.33 -13.69
N PHE A 39 -9.94 -21.69 -14.96
CA PHE A 39 -9.43 -20.83 -16.05
C PHE A 39 -10.27 -19.56 -16.20
N PRO A 40 -9.66 -18.38 -16.40
CA PRO A 40 -8.25 -18.05 -16.27
C PRO A 40 -7.84 -17.61 -14.85
N PHE A 41 -8.75 -17.62 -13.87
CA PHE A 41 -8.68 -16.92 -12.59
C PHE A 41 -7.93 -17.68 -11.49
N GLY A 42 -7.53 -18.92 -11.74
CA GLY A 42 -6.99 -19.79 -10.68
C GLY A 42 -8.04 -20.11 -9.62
N SER A 43 -7.68 -20.06 -8.36
CA SER A 43 -8.59 -20.32 -7.23
C SER A 43 -9.41 -19.09 -6.81
N MET A 44 -9.12 -17.90 -7.39
CA MET A 44 -9.68 -16.61 -6.99
C MET A 44 -10.85 -16.15 -7.88
N LYS A 45 -11.54 -17.07 -8.59
CA LYS A 45 -12.60 -16.72 -9.54
C LYS A 45 -13.68 -15.82 -8.94
N ALA A 46 -14.17 -16.13 -7.73
CA ALA A 46 -15.25 -15.37 -7.10
C ALA A 46 -14.81 -13.92 -6.76
N LEU A 47 -13.56 -13.75 -6.36
CA LEU A 47 -12.96 -12.44 -6.10
C LEU A 47 -12.85 -11.60 -7.39
N PHE A 48 -12.34 -12.19 -8.48
CA PHE A 48 -12.20 -11.48 -9.76
C PHE A 48 -13.53 -11.09 -10.38
N LEU A 49 -14.55 -11.91 -10.20
CA LEU A 49 -15.90 -11.63 -10.66
C LEU A 49 -16.72 -10.74 -9.70
N GLN A 50 -16.07 -10.27 -8.60
CA GLN A 50 -16.70 -9.44 -7.55
C GLN A 50 -17.94 -10.09 -6.89
N ASN A 51 -18.01 -11.42 -6.90
CA ASN A 51 -19.09 -12.18 -6.27
C ASN A 51 -18.86 -12.36 -4.75
N GLU A 52 -17.62 -12.24 -4.31
CA GLU A 52 -17.22 -12.37 -2.90
C GLU A 52 -16.15 -11.34 -2.56
N HIS A 53 -16.11 -10.90 -1.31
CA HIS A 53 -14.97 -10.15 -0.78
C HIS A 53 -13.74 -11.05 -0.56
N MET A 54 -12.55 -10.46 -0.51
CA MET A 54 -11.30 -11.18 -0.26
C MET A 54 -11.38 -12.04 1.01
N ASN A 55 -11.91 -11.48 2.11
CA ASN A 55 -12.02 -12.20 3.38
C ASN A 55 -12.96 -13.41 3.29
N ASP A 56 -14.08 -13.28 2.60
CA ASP A 56 -15.05 -14.36 2.40
C ASP A 56 -14.45 -15.46 1.53
N THR A 57 -13.75 -15.09 0.47
CA THR A 57 -13.00 -16.02 -0.38
C THR A 57 -11.97 -16.79 0.44
N MET A 58 -11.16 -16.10 1.27
CA MET A 58 -10.16 -16.77 2.12
C MET A 58 -10.81 -17.69 3.15
N LEU A 59 -11.89 -17.28 3.79
CA LEU A 59 -12.63 -18.08 4.75
C LEU A 59 -13.24 -19.34 4.09
N ARG A 60 -13.81 -19.21 2.90
CA ARG A 60 -14.31 -20.34 2.12
C ARG A 60 -13.20 -21.32 1.76
N HIS A 61 -12.04 -20.79 1.31
CA HIS A 61 -10.87 -21.61 1.00
C HIS A 61 -10.37 -22.39 2.22
N ALA A 62 -10.28 -21.75 3.39
CA ALA A 62 -9.87 -22.42 4.62
C ALA A 62 -10.86 -23.52 5.02
N LYS A 63 -12.17 -23.29 4.88
CA LYS A 63 -13.21 -24.30 5.12
C LYS A 63 -13.13 -25.47 4.13
N GLU A 64 -12.88 -25.20 2.85
CA GLU A 64 -12.73 -26.21 1.80
C GLU A 64 -11.47 -27.07 2.02
N ALA A 65 -10.40 -26.48 2.57
CA ALA A 65 -9.19 -27.19 2.97
C ALA A 65 -9.37 -28.13 4.19
N LYS A 66 -10.57 -28.21 4.78
CA LYS A 66 -10.96 -29.19 5.81
C LYS A 66 -10.03 -29.26 7.03
N GLY A 67 -9.55 -28.12 7.51
CA GLY A 67 -8.68 -28.03 8.68
C GLY A 67 -7.25 -28.55 8.47
N LEU A 68 -6.81 -28.69 7.22
CA LEU A 68 -5.39 -28.94 6.92
C LEU A 68 -4.54 -27.77 7.40
N PRO A 69 -3.30 -28.01 7.87
CA PRO A 69 -2.42 -26.95 8.38
C PRO A 69 -1.97 -25.96 7.29
N PHE A 70 -2.07 -26.36 6.03
CA PHE A 70 -1.79 -25.54 4.86
C PHE A 70 -2.46 -26.12 3.61
N TYR A 71 -2.57 -25.30 2.57
CA TYR A 71 -3.07 -25.70 1.25
C TYR A 71 -2.46 -24.85 0.13
N GLY A 72 -2.47 -25.41 -1.07
CA GLY A 72 -2.09 -24.71 -2.30
C GLY A 72 -3.30 -24.06 -2.96
N ALA A 73 -3.11 -22.86 -3.50
CA ALA A 73 -4.10 -22.19 -4.32
C ALA A 73 -3.39 -21.42 -5.45
N TYR A 74 -4.16 -20.76 -6.32
CA TYR A 74 -3.63 -20.02 -7.46
C TYR A 74 -4.27 -18.65 -7.57
N PHE A 75 -3.43 -17.64 -7.69
CA PHE A 75 -3.85 -16.30 -8.11
C PHE A 75 -3.53 -16.17 -9.61
N LEU A 76 -4.55 -16.24 -10.45
CA LEU A 76 -4.39 -16.53 -11.88
C LEU A 76 -3.58 -17.83 -12.06
N ARG A 77 -2.39 -17.77 -12.65
CA ARG A 77 -1.48 -18.91 -12.85
C ARG A 77 -0.37 -19.04 -11.78
N ALA A 78 -0.23 -18.04 -10.92
CA ALA A 78 0.82 -18.06 -9.89
C ALA A 78 0.41 -18.97 -8.73
N PRO A 79 1.23 -19.93 -8.32
CA PRO A 79 0.96 -20.77 -7.17
C PRO A 79 1.18 -19.97 -5.87
N PHE A 80 0.23 -20.09 -4.95
CA PHE A 80 0.28 -19.52 -3.60
C PHE A 80 0.14 -20.62 -2.58
N PHE A 81 0.87 -20.49 -1.48
CA PHE A 81 0.82 -21.39 -0.33
C PHE A 81 0.13 -20.68 0.82
N PHE A 82 -0.97 -21.25 1.30
CA PHE A 82 -1.76 -20.69 2.37
C PHE A 82 -1.57 -21.48 3.66
N LEU A 83 -1.26 -20.79 4.73
CA LEU A 83 -1.09 -21.35 6.07
C LEU A 83 -2.38 -21.14 6.86
N THR A 84 -2.82 -22.18 7.55
CA THR A 84 -4.01 -22.17 8.42
C THR A 84 -3.68 -22.53 9.85
N ASP A 85 -2.56 -23.20 10.08
CA ASP A 85 -2.08 -23.59 11.40
C ASP A 85 -1.30 -22.47 12.09
N ALA A 86 -1.66 -22.15 13.34
CA ALA A 86 -1.07 -21.04 14.08
C ALA A 86 0.41 -21.26 14.41
N ASP A 87 0.83 -22.48 14.70
CA ASP A 87 2.22 -22.79 15.04
C ASP A 87 3.10 -22.69 13.78
N MET A 88 2.61 -23.14 12.64
CA MET A 88 3.30 -22.99 11.35
C MET A 88 3.39 -21.51 10.94
N ILE A 89 2.33 -20.74 11.14
CA ILE A 89 2.37 -19.28 10.92
C ILE A 89 3.44 -18.65 11.81
N LYS A 90 3.49 -18.98 13.10
CA LYS A 90 4.50 -18.51 14.03
C LYS A 90 5.91 -18.92 13.62
N GLN A 91 6.08 -20.16 13.15
CA GLN A 91 7.37 -20.64 12.65
C GLN A 91 7.88 -19.77 11.50
N ILE A 92 7.07 -19.57 10.47
CA ILE A 92 7.45 -18.84 9.25
C ILE A 92 7.60 -17.33 9.49
N THR A 93 6.67 -16.72 10.26
CA THR A 93 6.64 -15.27 10.40
C THR A 93 7.54 -14.72 11.51
N ILE A 94 7.99 -15.57 12.44
CA ILE A 94 8.81 -15.15 13.59
C ILE A 94 10.14 -15.88 13.60
N LYS A 95 10.16 -17.22 13.66
CA LYS A 95 11.39 -17.97 13.83
C LYS A 95 12.26 -18.02 12.57
N ASP A 96 11.63 -18.26 11.43
CA ASP A 96 12.29 -18.37 10.13
C ASP A 96 12.14 -17.07 9.31
N PHE A 97 11.86 -15.94 9.97
CA PHE A 97 11.58 -14.64 9.35
C PHE A 97 12.65 -14.23 8.33
N ASP A 98 13.93 -14.50 8.63
CA ASP A 98 15.04 -14.11 7.74
C ASP A 98 14.97 -14.79 6.37
N ASN A 99 14.26 -15.92 6.25
CA ASN A 99 14.02 -16.60 4.97
C ASN A 99 12.79 -16.06 4.22
N PHE A 100 11.95 -15.25 4.87
CA PHE A 100 10.65 -14.78 4.36
C PHE A 100 10.47 -13.26 4.55
N VAL A 101 11.54 -12.49 4.40
CA VAL A 101 11.54 -11.03 4.65
C VAL A 101 10.65 -10.29 3.68
N ASP A 102 10.67 -10.69 2.41
CA ASP A 102 10.01 -9.96 1.33
C ASP A 102 8.53 -10.34 1.21
N LYS A 103 7.67 -9.32 1.15
CA LYS A 103 6.20 -9.48 1.07
C LYS A 103 5.64 -9.26 -0.32
N ASN A 104 6.46 -8.74 -1.23
CA ASN A 104 5.97 -8.26 -2.51
C ASN A 104 5.68 -9.43 -3.45
N PRO A 105 4.44 -9.61 -3.92
CA PRO A 105 4.16 -10.58 -4.95
C PRO A 105 4.98 -10.24 -6.20
N SER A 106 5.64 -11.24 -6.78
CA SER A 106 6.48 -11.09 -7.98
C SER A 106 5.79 -10.35 -9.14
N ASN A 107 4.44 -10.36 -9.16
CA ASN A 107 3.64 -9.70 -10.19
C ASN A 107 3.72 -8.16 -10.16
N PHE A 108 4.06 -7.56 -9.01
CA PHE A 108 4.25 -6.11 -8.91
C PHE A 108 5.70 -5.65 -9.11
N ALA A 109 6.66 -6.57 -9.17
CA ALA A 109 8.05 -6.23 -9.44
C ALA A 109 8.22 -5.47 -10.76
N ALA A 110 7.34 -5.71 -11.73
CA ALA A 110 7.30 -5.00 -13.00
C ALA A 110 7.05 -3.50 -12.85
N LEU A 111 6.30 -3.06 -11.83
CA LEU A 111 6.03 -1.65 -11.55
C LEU A 111 7.30 -0.86 -11.19
N LYS A 112 8.36 -1.53 -10.75
CA LYS A 112 9.68 -0.91 -10.56
C LYS A 112 10.24 -0.32 -11.87
N LYS A 113 9.74 -0.81 -13.03
CA LYS A 113 10.10 -0.32 -14.37
C LYS A 113 9.20 0.82 -14.87
N SER A 114 8.18 1.20 -14.09
CA SER A 114 7.30 2.31 -14.45
C SER A 114 8.07 3.64 -14.44
N ASN A 115 7.71 4.53 -15.37
CA ASN A 115 8.22 5.91 -15.40
C ASN A 115 7.32 6.88 -14.61
N GLN A 116 6.16 6.42 -14.14
CA GLN A 116 5.19 7.23 -13.41
C GLN A 116 5.65 7.49 -11.98
N MET A 117 5.56 8.75 -11.54
CA MET A 117 5.93 9.14 -10.17
C MET A 117 5.07 8.42 -9.12
N ALA A 118 3.77 8.32 -9.36
CA ALA A 118 2.85 7.62 -8.45
C ALA A 118 3.25 6.16 -8.22
N ASP A 119 3.67 5.44 -9.27
CA ASP A 119 4.10 4.06 -9.17
C ASP A 119 5.44 3.93 -8.42
N LYS A 120 6.34 4.89 -8.61
CA LYS A 120 7.60 4.95 -7.84
C LYS A 120 7.33 5.21 -6.36
N ILE A 121 6.41 6.12 -6.02
CA ILE A 121 5.98 6.35 -4.63
C ILE A 121 5.41 5.07 -4.03
N LEU A 122 4.55 4.35 -4.76
CA LEU A 122 3.98 3.08 -4.31
C LEU A 122 5.07 2.03 -4.02
N MET A 123 6.08 1.91 -4.89
CA MET A 123 7.15 0.92 -4.74
C MET A 123 8.15 1.28 -3.62
N GLU A 124 8.27 2.55 -3.26
CA GLU A 124 9.13 3.02 -2.17
C GLU A 124 8.43 3.02 -0.80
N GLN A 125 7.14 2.72 -0.73
CA GLN A 125 6.44 2.59 0.56
C GLN A 125 6.99 1.40 1.36
N MET A 126 6.97 1.52 2.68
CA MET A 126 7.42 0.45 3.60
C MET A 126 6.68 -0.89 3.37
N THR A 127 5.46 -0.85 2.88
CA THR A 127 4.65 -2.03 2.55
C THR A 127 5.09 -2.73 1.27
N SER A 128 5.76 -2.01 0.36
CA SER A 128 6.20 -2.49 -0.96
C SER A 128 7.71 -2.64 -1.07
N ALA A 129 8.46 -2.02 -0.16
CA ALA A 129 9.91 -2.11 -0.11
C ALA A 129 10.37 -3.52 0.27
N GLU A 130 11.52 -3.95 -0.26
CA GLU A 130 12.09 -5.28 -0.10
C GLU A 130 13.49 -5.23 0.53
N GLY A 131 13.91 -6.33 1.14
CA GLY A 131 15.26 -6.57 1.63
C GLY A 131 15.80 -5.46 2.55
N ASP A 132 17.02 -5.01 2.28
CA ASP A 132 17.71 -3.99 3.08
C ASP A 132 16.99 -2.62 3.01
N ARG A 133 16.29 -2.32 1.91
CA ARG A 133 15.51 -1.10 1.80
C ARG A 133 14.38 -1.08 2.81
N TRP A 134 13.62 -2.18 2.91
CA TRP A 134 12.57 -2.32 3.91
C TRP A 134 13.14 -2.22 5.34
N LYS A 135 14.25 -2.91 5.63
CA LYS A 135 14.92 -2.87 6.95
C LYS A 135 15.29 -1.43 7.32
N SER A 136 15.87 -0.69 6.39
CA SER A 136 16.27 0.70 6.57
C SER A 136 15.07 1.62 6.87
N ILE A 137 14.01 1.54 6.08
CA ILE A 137 12.78 2.32 6.30
C ILE A 137 12.17 1.96 7.66
N ARG A 138 12.05 0.67 7.97
CA ARG A 138 11.50 0.18 9.23
C ARG A 138 12.29 0.68 10.44
N ALA A 139 13.62 0.63 10.38
CA ALA A 139 14.49 1.13 11.44
C ALA A 139 14.31 2.64 11.68
N THR A 140 14.15 3.42 10.61
CA THR A 140 13.91 4.87 10.69
C THR A 140 12.55 5.20 11.34
N PHE A 141 11.50 4.43 11.03
CA PHE A 141 10.17 4.72 11.53
C PHE A 141 9.86 4.13 12.91
N THR A 142 10.53 3.04 13.32
CA THR A 142 10.26 2.39 14.61
C THR A 142 10.37 3.32 15.83
N PRO A 143 11.39 4.19 15.97
CA PRO A 143 11.52 5.10 17.09
C PRO A 143 10.42 6.14 17.23
N ILE A 144 9.66 6.39 16.14
CA ILE A 144 8.57 7.37 16.11
C ILE A 144 7.35 6.86 16.91
N PHE A 145 7.15 5.54 16.96
CA PHE A 145 6.01 4.89 17.60
C PHE A 145 6.28 4.44 19.03
N THR A 146 7.23 5.09 19.73
CA THR A 146 7.46 4.85 21.17
C THR A 146 6.33 5.45 22.00
N SER A 147 6.09 4.88 23.20
CA SER A 147 5.01 5.32 24.09
C SER A 147 5.10 6.81 24.44
N GLY A 148 6.30 7.37 24.60
CA GLY A 148 6.49 8.78 24.87
C GLY A 148 6.08 9.68 23.71
N LYS A 149 6.44 9.31 22.48
CA LYS A 149 6.06 10.05 21.26
C LYS A 149 4.55 9.94 20.99
N MET A 150 3.97 8.75 21.19
CA MET A 150 2.52 8.58 21.08
C MET A 150 1.75 9.43 22.11
N LYS A 151 2.23 9.52 23.36
CA LYS A 151 1.64 10.41 24.37
C LYS A 151 1.76 11.89 23.98
N ALA A 152 2.85 12.32 23.37
CA ALA A 152 3.00 13.70 22.90
C ALA A 152 1.97 14.06 21.80
N MET A 153 1.60 13.10 20.94
CA MET A 153 0.58 13.31 19.90
C MET A 153 -0.86 13.27 20.44
N MET A 154 -1.07 12.87 21.70
CA MET A 154 -2.41 12.73 22.27
C MET A 154 -3.17 14.06 22.34
N VAL A 155 -2.49 15.20 22.43
CA VAL A 155 -3.10 16.53 22.40
C VAL A 155 -3.87 16.75 21.09
N TYR A 156 -3.31 16.32 19.95
CA TYR A 156 -3.97 16.46 18.65
C TYR A 156 -5.18 15.52 18.52
N VAL A 157 -5.06 14.31 19.07
CA VAL A 157 -6.19 13.37 19.13
C VAL A 157 -7.35 13.96 19.96
N GLN A 158 -7.03 14.60 21.09
CA GLN A 158 -8.05 15.26 21.93
C GLN A 158 -8.71 16.46 21.23
N GLU A 159 -7.93 17.26 20.49
CA GLU A 159 -8.47 18.37 19.70
C GLU A 159 -9.42 17.88 18.60
N THR A 160 -9.04 16.81 17.88
CA THR A 160 -9.91 16.23 16.85
C THR A 160 -11.14 15.54 17.45
N CYS A 161 -11.02 14.93 18.63
CA CYS A 161 -12.14 14.38 19.37
C CYS A 161 -13.15 15.46 19.76
N LYS A 162 -12.66 16.63 20.19
CA LYS A 162 -13.53 17.77 20.48
C LYS A 162 -14.31 18.21 19.24
N ARG A 163 -13.66 18.32 18.07
CA ARG A 163 -14.36 18.67 16.80
C ARG A 163 -15.43 17.65 16.43
N LEU A 164 -15.17 16.36 16.69
CA LEU A 164 -16.18 15.31 16.51
C LEU A 164 -17.38 15.53 17.45
N THR A 165 -17.11 15.82 18.73
CA THR A 165 -18.17 16.05 19.72
C THR A 165 -19.00 17.27 19.33
N ASP A 166 -18.34 18.40 18.98
CA ASP A 166 -18.99 19.62 18.53
C ASP A 166 -19.90 19.35 17.31
N ALA A 167 -19.45 18.53 16.35
CA ALA A 167 -20.24 18.14 15.18
C ALA A 167 -21.42 17.23 15.52
N LEU A 168 -21.29 16.34 16.52
CA LEU A 168 -22.38 15.50 17.01
C LEU A 168 -23.42 16.33 17.73
N ASP A 169 -23.02 17.32 18.55
CA ASP A 169 -23.92 18.22 19.26
C ASP A 169 -24.75 19.06 18.25
N GLU A 170 -24.08 19.56 17.19
CA GLU A 170 -24.77 20.31 16.12
C GLU A 170 -25.83 19.48 15.39
N LEU A 171 -25.50 18.20 15.08
CA LEU A 171 -26.43 17.27 14.43
C LEU A 171 -27.60 16.93 15.36
N ALA A 172 -27.34 16.76 16.66
CA ALA A 172 -28.36 16.49 17.67
C ALA A 172 -29.32 17.68 17.85
N GLU A 173 -28.79 18.92 17.91
CA GLU A 173 -29.60 20.14 18.00
C GLU A 173 -30.53 20.32 16.78
N LYS A 174 -30.06 19.96 15.60
CA LYS A 174 -30.83 20.02 14.34
C LYS A 174 -31.76 18.82 14.15
N ASN A 175 -31.65 17.79 15.00
CA ASN A 175 -32.34 16.51 14.85
C ASN A 175 -32.12 15.89 13.46
N GLU A 176 -30.87 16.00 12.93
CA GLU A 176 -30.48 15.47 11.63
C GLU A 176 -30.00 14.03 11.73
N GLU A 177 -30.43 13.17 10.80
CA GLU A 177 -29.87 11.82 10.64
C GLU A 177 -28.51 11.92 9.97
N PHE A 178 -27.57 11.07 10.40
CA PHE A 178 -26.22 11.02 9.85
C PHE A 178 -25.70 9.61 9.68
N GLU A 179 -24.80 9.44 8.73
CA GLU A 179 -24.05 8.21 8.53
C GLU A 179 -22.84 8.16 9.47
N LEU A 180 -22.89 7.28 10.48
CA LEU A 180 -21.84 7.17 11.50
C LEU A 180 -20.46 6.87 10.88
N LYS A 181 -20.42 6.04 9.84
CA LYS A 181 -19.19 5.69 9.14
C LYS A 181 -18.53 6.91 8.48
N GLU A 182 -19.32 7.80 7.89
CA GLU A 182 -18.82 9.04 7.30
C GLU A 182 -18.24 9.96 8.36
N LEU A 183 -18.96 10.15 9.47
CA LEU A 183 -18.54 11.02 10.57
C LEU A 183 -17.25 10.53 11.23
N LEU A 184 -17.16 9.23 11.52
CA LEU A 184 -15.93 8.61 12.04
C LEU A 184 -14.80 8.61 11.01
N GLY A 185 -15.12 8.55 9.73
CA GLY A 185 -14.16 8.73 8.64
C GLY A 185 -13.53 10.13 8.66
N LYS A 186 -14.33 11.19 8.84
CA LYS A 186 -13.86 12.57 9.00
C LYS A 186 -12.95 12.72 10.23
N TYR A 187 -13.35 12.14 11.36
CA TYR A 187 -12.53 12.12 12.58
C TYR A 187 -11.17 11.43 12.36
N SER A 188 -11.18 10.27 11.75
CA SER A 188 -9.95 9.53 11.48
C SER A 188 -9.01 10.29 10.55
N MET A 189 -9.56 10.91 9.48
CA MET A 189 -8.77 11.73 8.54
C MET A 189 -8.21 12.98 9.22
N ASP A 190 -8.99 13.66 10.05
CA ASP A 190 -8.54 14.84 10.78
C ASP A 190 -7.44 14.49 11.80
N THR A 191 -7.57 13.35 12.48
CA THR A 191 -6.54 12.83 13.39
C THR A 191 -5.24 12.52 12.66
N ILE A 192 -5.31 11.83 11.52
CA ILE A 192 -4.13 11.52 10.70
C ILE A 192 -3.50 12.81 10.16
N ALA A 193 -4.30 13.74 9.65
CA ALA A 193 -3.82 15.02 9.14
C ALA A 193 -3.05 15.80 10.22
N SER A 194 -3.60 15.87 11.42
CA SER A 194 -2.99 16.60 12.54
C SER A 194 -1.74 15.90 13.08
N CYS A 195 -1.80 14.58 13.34
CA CYS A 195 -0.72 13.82 13.96
C CYS A 195 0.42 13.48 13.00
N ALA A 196 0.08 13.10 11.74
CA ALA A 196 1.07 12.60 10.79
C ALA A 196 1.62 13.71 9.89
N PHE A 197 0.77 14.62 9.44
CA PHE A 197 1.15 15.66 8.48
C PHE A 197 1.27 17.06 9.11
N GLY A 198 0.77 17.24 10.33
CA GLY A 198 0.79 18.52 11.02
C GLY A 198 -0.10 19.59 10.37
N VAL A 199 -1.11 19.17 9.60
CA VAL A 199 -2.04 20.04 8.86
C VAL A 199 -3.46 19.93 9.42
N ASP A 200 -4.25 21.01 9.25
CA ASP A 200 -5.71 21.01 9.50
C ASP A 200 -6.42 20.45 8.26
N SER A 201 -7.05 19.29 8.38
CA SER A 201 -7.78 18.67 7.26
C SER A 201 -9.04 19.41 6.90
N GLN A 202 -9.57 20.24 7.81
CA GLN A 202 -10.88 20.91 7.72
C GLN A 202 -12.06 19.96 7.50
N ALA A 203 -11.91 18.69 7.89
CA ALA A 203 -12.88 17.63 7.60
C ALA A 203 -14.29 17.91 8.12
N PHE A 204 -14.41 18.62 9.25
CA PHE A 204 -15.69 18.99 9.85
C PHE A 204 -16.21 20.35 9.39
N LYS A 205 -15.32 21.25 8.93
CA LYS A 205 -15.69 22.63 8.55
C LYS A 205 -16.02 22.76 7.07
N ASN A 206 -15.40 21.95 6.23
CA ASN A 206 -15.51 22.06 4.77
C ASN A 206 -15.88 20.70 4.17
N LYS A 207 -17.10 20.60 3.62
CA LYS A 207 -17.59 19.39 2.93
C LYS A 207 -16.70 19.04 1.71
N ASP A 208 -16.07 20.05 1.10
CA ASP A 208 -15.21 19.90 -0.08
C ASP A 208 -13.70 19.89 0.26
N SER A 209 -13.34 19.50 1.49
CA SER A 209 -11.96 19.40 1.90
C SER A 209 -11.16 18.55 0.90
N LYS A 210 -10.16 19.16 0.26
CA LYS A 210 -9.28 18.47 -0.69
C LYS A 210 -8.58 17.30 -0.01
N PHE A 211 -8.12 17.45 1.22
CA PHE A 211 -7.44 16.40 1.97
C PHE A 211 -8.33 15.17 2.13
N VAL A 212 -9.57 15.35 2.59
CA VAL A 212 -10.54 14.26 2.77
C VAL A 212 -10.92 13.63 1.44
N ASN A 213 -11.18 14.45 0.41
CA ASN A 213 -11.56 13.96 -0.91
C ASN A 213 -10.45 13.11 -1.57
N TYR A 214 -9.21 13.57 -1.54
CA TYR A 214 -8.09 12.79 -2.08
C TYR A 214 -7.81 11.54 -1.23
N ALA A 215 -7.89 11.64 0.11
CA ALA A 215 -7.70 10.49 0.99
C ALA A 215 -8.75 9.39 0.74
N SER A 216 -10.03 9.76 0.62
CA SER A 216 -11.10 8.80 0.36
C SER A 216 -10.94 8.10 -0.99
N ARG A 217 -10.48 8.81 -2.03
CA ARG A 217 -10.25 8.25 -3.36
C ARG A 217 -9.15 7.19 -3.40
N ILE A 218 -8.13 7.29 -2.52
CA ILE A 218 -7.07 6.26 -2.44
C ILE A 218 -7.65 4.87 -2.18
N PHE A 219 -8.70 4.80 -1.36
CA PHE A 219 -9.33 3.53 -0.94
C PHE A 219 -10.50 3.10 -1.84
N GLN A 220 -10.91 3.93 -2.81
CA GLN A 220 -11.96 3.57 -3.75
C GLN A 220 -11.38 2.76 -4.89
N ASN A 221 -11.94 1.58 -5.13
CA ASN A 221 -11.59 0.74 -6.29
C ASN A 221 -12.52 1.05 -7.45
N ASN A 222 -11.94 1.35 -8.61
CA ASN A 222 -12.66 1.62 -9.83
C ASN A 222 -12.42 0.49 -10.85
N PHE A 223 -13.28 0.38 -11.85
CA PHE A 223 -13.09 -0.57 -12.95
C PHE A 223 -11.72 -0.43 -13.63
N SER A 224 -11.23 0.81 -13.77
CA SER A 224 -9.90 1.07 -14.33
C SER A 224 -8.78 0.42 -13.51
N ASP A 225 -8.92 0.35 -12.18
CA ASP A 225 -7.92 -0.26 -11.30
C ASP A 225 -7.87 -1.79 -11.49
N ALA A 226 -9.02 -2.41 -11.74
CA ALA A 226 -9.08 -3.84 -12.11
C ALA A 226 -8.39 -4.11 -13.45
N VAL A 227 -8.59 -3.25 -14.45
CA VAL A 227 -7.92 -3.36 -15.76
C VAL A 227 -6.41 -3.19 -15.62
N LYS A 228 -5.94 -2.21 -14.85
CA LYS A 228 -4.51 -1.99 -14.57
C LYS A 228 -3.89 -3.20 -13.85
N LEU A 229 -4.62 -3.77 -12.89
CA LEU A 229 -4.19 -4.99 -12.20
C LEU A 229 -4.02 -6.16 -13.19
N LEU A 230 -4.98 -6.35 -14.09
CA LEU A 230 -4.89 -7.38 -15.15
C LEU A 230 -3.69 -7.12 -16.08
N LEU A 231 -3.44 -5.87 -16.47
CA LEU A 231 -2.26 -5.50 -17.26
C LEU A 231 -0.95 -5.86 -16.55
N CYS A 232 -0.83 -5.57 -15.25
CA CYS A 232 0.35 -5.94 -14.47
C CYS A 232 0.58 -7.46 -14.41
N MET A 233 -0.45 -8.26 -14.65
CA MET A 233 -0.36 -9.73 -14.63
C MET A 233 0.00 -10.35 -15.99
N ILE A 234 0.07 -9.54 -17.05
CA ILE A 234 0.54 -10.01 -18.35
C ILE A 234 2.01 -10.39 -18.27
N PRO A 235 2.40 -11.56 -18.82
CA PRO A 235 3.78 -12.04 -18.76
C PRO A 235 4.80 -11.08 -19.38
N PHE A 236 6.05 -11.26 -18.98
CA PHE A 236 7.20 -10.51 -19.53
C PHE A 236 7.08 -8.99 -19.39
N ASP A 237 6.33 -8.53 -18.37
CA ASP A 237 6.12 -7.10 -18.08
C ASP A 237 5.43 -6.32 -19.23
N ILE A 238 4.86 -7.03 -20.20
CA ILE A 238 4.24 -6.41 -21.39
C ILE A 238 3.18 -5.39 -20.97
N GLY A 239 2.37 -5.71 -19.95
CA GLY A 239 1.34 -4.78 -19.49
C GLY A 239 1.91 -3.50 -18.91
N VAL A 240 3.06 -3.56 -18.21
CA VAL A 240 3.74 -2.34 -17.71
C VAL A 240 4.33 -1.55 -18.87
N TYR A 241 4.86 -2.19 -19.90
CA TYR A 241 5.31 -1.49 -21.11
C TYR A 241 4.15 -0.83 -21.85
N ILE A 242 2.97 -1.48 -21.93
CA ILE A 242 1.75 -0.87 -22.47
C ILE A 242 1.35 0.36 -21.64
N MET A 243 1.25 0.23 -20.32
CA MET A 243 0.91 1.36 -19.44
C MET A 243 1.91 2.52 -19.61
N ARG A 244 3.20 2.21 -19.71
CA ARG A 244 4.25 3.20 -19.97
C ARG A 244 4.09 3.90 -21.32
N ALA A 245 3.79 3.16 -22.39
CA ALA A 245 3.60 3.70 -23.74
C ALA A 245 2.39 4.66 -23.81
N PHE A 246 1.33 4.36 -23.05
CA PHE A 246 0.14 5.19 -22.96
C PHE A 246 0.16 6.19 -21.79
N ASN A 247 1.29 6.35 -21.11
CA ASN A 247 1.48 7.24 -19.95
C ASN A 247 0.45 6.98 -18.81
N ILE A 248 0.10 5.72 -18.58
CA ILE A 248 -0.88 5.28 -17.57
C ILE A 248 -0.12 4.91 -16.30
N ALA A 249 -0.46 5.54 -15.17
CA ALA A 249 0.01 5.13 -13.85
C ALA A 249 -0.83 3.96 -13.33
N PHE A 250 -0.20 2.97 -12.71
CA PHE A 250 -0.90 1.92 -11.97
C PHE A 250 -1.59 2.50 -10.73
N TRP A 251 -0.84 3.26 -9.94
CA TRP A 251 -1.36 3.94 -8.76
C TRP A 251 -2.11 5.22 -9.13
N LYS A 252 -2.91 5.73 -8.20
CA LYS A 252 -3.72 6.95 -8.37
C LYS A 252 -2.80 8.17 -8.40
N LYS A 253 -2.62 8.73 -9.59
CA LYS A 253 -1.61 9.76 -9.86
C LYS A 253 -1.90 11.04 -9.09
N ASP A 254 -3.11 11.57 -9.19
CA ASP A 254 -3.47 12.88 -8.62
C ASP A 254 -3.43 12.84 -7.09
N GLU A 255 -3.89 11.72 -6.51
CA GLU A 255 -3.86 11.48 -5.07
C GLU A 255 -2.43 11.33 -4.55
N ALA A 256 -1.60 10.58 -5.24
CA ALA A 256 -0.20 10.41 -4.88
C ALA A 256 0.59 11.73 -4.94
N GLU A 257 0.39 12.52 -5.99
CA GLU A 257 1.01 13.83 -6.17
C GLU A 257 0.53 14.83 -5.10
N PHE A 258 -0.77 14.82 -4.78
CA PHE A 258 -1.32 15.67 -3.72
C PHE A 258 -0.65 15.39 -2.36
N PHE A 259 -0.66 14.12 -1.90
CA PHE A 259 -0.06 13.79 -0.60
C PHE A 259 1.45 13.95 -0.58
N TYR A 260 2.12 13.70 -1.69
CA TYR A 260 3.53 13.97 -1.83
C TYR A 260 3.84 15.47 -1.61
N ASN A 261 3.06 16.36 -2.24
CA ASN A 261 3.22 17.81 -2.06
C ASN A 261 2.88 18.26 -0.63
N VAL A 262 1.83 17.71 -0.01
CA VAL A 262 1.50 17.98 1.40
C VAL A 262 2.67 17.64 2.32
N ILE A 263 3.32 16.49 2.10
CA ILE A 263 4.49 16.09 2.90
C ILE A 263 5.66 17.04 2.66
N LEU A 264 5.97 17.39 1.40
CA LEU A 264 7.07 18.29 1.08
C LEU A 264 6.88 19.69 1.68
N ASP A 265 5.68 20.25 1.54
CA ASP A 265 5.35 21.57 2.10
C ASP A 265 5.45 21.56 3.63
N SER A 266 4.93 20.52 4.26
CA SER A 266 5.03 20.33 5.71
C SER A 266 6.48 20.21 6.17
N LEU A 267 7.30 19.42 5.48
CA LEU A 267 8.74 19.29 5.78
C LEU A 267 9.49 20.62 5.61
N LYS A 268 9.20 21.36 4.53
CA LYS A 268 9.80 22.67 4.29
C LYS A 268 9.43 23.66 5.38
N GLN A 269 8.15 23.76 5.70
CA GLN A 269 7.65 24.64 6.75
C GLN A 269 8.28 24.31 8.12
N ARG A 270 8.47 23.03 8.46
CA ARG A 270 9.08 22.61 9.71
C ARG A 270 10.57 22.91 9.79
N ARG A 271 11.30 22.84 8.67
CA ARG A 271 12.72 23.21 8.64
C ARG A 271 12.91 24.71 8.84
N GLU A 272 12.00 25.54 8.34
CA GLU A 272 12.03 26.99 8.44
C GLU A 272 11.47 27.51 9.77
N SER A 273 10.52 26.78 10.36
CA SER A 273 9.87 27.15 11.63
C SER A 273 10.74 26.80 12.83
N LYS A 274 10.73 27.70 13.83
CA LYS A 274 11.32 27.45 15.16
C LYS A 274 10.33 26.73 16.10
N VAL A 275 9.06 26.58 15.70
CA VAL A 275 8.01 25.98 16.51
C VAL A 275 7.98 24.48 16.26
N ARG A 276 8.13 23.70 17.31
CA ARG A 276 8.02 22.24 17.27
C ARG A 276 6.64 21.80 17.74
N ARG A 277 6.03 20.89 16.99
CA ARG A 277 4.76 20.25 17.34
C ARG A 277 4.94 18.86 17.98
N ASN A 278 6.11 18.27 17.83
CA ASN A 278 6.40 16.89 18.22
C ASN A 278 5.47 15.86 17.52
N ASP A 279 5.03 16.17 16.30
CA ASP A 279 4.28 15.31 15.41
C ASP A 279 5.23 14.44 14.57
N LEU A 280 4.65 13.60 13.68
CA LEU A 280 5.44 12.71 12.82
C LEU A 280 6.40 13.48 11.89
N ILE A 281 5.99 14.65 11.39
CA ILE A 281 6.83 15.48 10.52
C ILE A 281 8.07 15.98 11.24
N ASP A 282 7.95 16.46 12.48
CA ASP A 282 9.10 16.88 13.28
C ASP A 282 10.07 15.73 13.51
N LEU A 283 9.54 14.53 13.80
CA LEU A 283 10.34 13.33 13.97
C LEU A 283 11.07 12.90 12.69
N MET A 284 10.41 13.06 11.52
CA MET A 284 11.05 12.83 10.23
C MET A 284 12.15 13.86 9.93
N VAL A 285 11.93 15.14 10.28
CA VAL A 285 12.95 16.20 10.16
C VAL A 285 14.15 15.88 11.02
N ASP A 286 13.94 15.43 12.27
CA ASP A 286 15.01 15.03 13.17
C ASP A 286 15.78 13.81 12.63
N ALA A 287 15.08 12.82 12.11
CA ALA A 287 15.70 11.66 11.48
C ALA A 287 16.60 12.05 10.30
N VAL A 288 16.13 12.97 9.46
CA VAL A 288 16.91 13.50 8.31
C VAL A 288 18.13 14.30 8.76
N LYS A 289 18.03 15.00 9.90
CA LYS A 289 19.16 15.75 10.45
C LYS A 289 20.17 14.89 11.23
N GLY A 290 19.87 13.61 11.45
CA GLY A 290 20.70 12.72 12.29
C GLY A 290 20.60 12.99 13.79
N GLU A 291 19.60 13.74 14.23
CA GLU A 291 19.40 14.14 15.62
C GLU A 291 18.61 13.12 16.47
N ILE A 292 18.09 12.05 15.83
CA ILE A 292 17.44 10.94 16.56
C ILE A 292 18.52 9.93 16.97
N GLY A 293 19.19 10.14 18.06
CA GLY A 293 20.19 9.16 18.47
C GLY A 293 21.02 9.49 19.71
N ASN A 294 20.69 10.55 20.45
CA ASN A 294 21.40 10.83 21.71
C ASN A 294 20.81 10.15 22.95
N ASP A 295 19.81 9.29 22.76
CA ASP A 295 19.34 8.39 23.83
C ASP A 295 19.71 6.94 23.44
N GLN A 296 20.91 6.54 23.87
CA GLN A 296 21.38 5.15 24.08
C GLN A 296 21.05 4.15 22.95
N ASP A 297 21.86 4.09 21.87
CA ASP A 297 22.48 2.84 21.44
C ASP A 297 23.48 3.02 20.30
N HIS A 298 24.53 2.20 20.32
CA HIS A 298 25.76 2.23 19.50
C HIS A 298 25.56 1.85 18.01
N ASN A 299 24.64 2.48 17.25
CA ASN A 299 24.47 2.20 15.82
C ASN A 299 24.47 3.45 14.93
N THR A 300 25.24 4.47 15.33
CA THR A 300 25.37 5.77 14.64
C THR A 300 25.81 5.65 13.17
N ASN A 301 26.59 4.63 12.82
CA ASN A 301 27.11 4.46 11.47
C ASN A 301 26.06 3.96 10.43
N GLN A 302 24.97 3.30 10.88
CA GLN A 302 23.89 2.88 9.99
C GLN A 302 22.92 4.04 9.73
N PHE A 303 22.71 4.90 10.70
CA PHE A 303 21.78 6.03 10.61
C PHE A 303 22.28 7.13 9.65
N GLU A 304 23.57 7.45 9.70
CA GLU A 304 24.20 8.39 8.78
C GLU A 304 24.17 7.89 7.31
N LYS A 305 24.35 6.59 7.10
CA LYS A 305 24.18 5.95 5.79
C LYS A 305 22.74 5.98 5.30
N VAL A 306 21.76 5.86 6.19
CA VAL A 306 20.33 5.90 5.87
C VAL A 306 19.86 7.33 5.58
N SER A 307 20.29 8.30 6.39
CA SER A 307 20.03 9.73 6.16
C SER A 307 20.60 10.19 4.82
N ASN A 308 21.82 9.81 4.49
CA ASN A 308 22.45 10.10 3.21
C ASN A 308 21.76 9.36 2.04
N LYS A 309 21.29 8.11 2.23
CA LYS A 309 20.51 7.38 1.22
C LYS A 309 19.11 7.97 1.02
N LEU A 310 18.40 8.37 2.05
CA LEU A 310 17.13 9.11 1.94
C LEU A 310 17.34 10.44 1.20
N HIS A 311 18.42 11.15 1.51
CA HIS A 311 18.77 12.40 0.83
C HIS A 311 19.18 12.17 -0.64
N ILE A 312 19.86 11.07 -0.96
CA ILE A 312 20.25 10.71 -2.33
C ILE A 312 19.03 10.29 -3.17
N HIS A 313 18.04 9.62 -2.58
CA HIS A 313 16.82 9.21 -3.30
C HIS A 313 15.75 10.31 -3.37
N LEU A 314 15.75 11.26 -2.45
CA LEU A 314 14.93 12.47 -2.55
C LEU A 314 15.59 13.56 -3.42
N LYS A 315 16.92 13.55 -3.55
CA LYS A 315 17.65 14.51 -4.40
C LYS A 315 17.19 14.58 -5.87
N PRO A 316 16.95 13.48 -6.60
CA PRO A 316 16.44 13.58 -7.97
C PRO A 316 15.04 14.18 -8.03
N LEU A 317 14.24 14.01 -6.97
CA LEU A 317 12.92 14.63 -6.81
C LEU A 317 13.03 16.14 -6.50
N PHE A 318 14.07 16.56 -5.75
CA PHE A 318 14.37 17.96 -5.48
C PHE A 318 14.93 18.71 -6.72
N TYR A 319 15.74 18.04 -7.56
CA TYR A 319 16.32 18.66 -8.75
C TYR A 319 15.31 18.85 -9.89
N SER A 320 14.29 17.96 -10.01
CA SER A 320 13.24 18.13 -11.04
C SER A 320 12.29 19.30 -10.76
N LEU A 321 12.23 19.79 -9.53
CA LEU A 321 11.41 20.94 -9.12
C LEU A 321 12.16 22.27 -9.20
N SER A 322 13.50 22.26 -9.18
CA SER A 322 14.30 23.49 -9.32
C SER A 322 14.65 23.84 -10.76
N SER A 323 14.36 22.98 -11.73
CA SER A 323 14.61 23.24 -13.16
C SER A 323 13.37 23.73 -13.94
N ASN A 324 12.23 23.91 -13.27
CA ASN A 324 10.98 24.43 -13.83
C ASN A 324 10.50 25.72 -13.15
N SER A 325 11.41 26.46 -12.51
CA SER A 325 11.15 27.83 -12.02
C SER A 325 11.98 28.84 -12.77
#